data_710717b605bddad36316d6d045f2d8ab
#
_entry.id   710717b605bddad36316d6d045f2d8ab
#
_cell.length_a   1.000
_cell.length_b   1.000
_cell.length_c   1.000
_cell.angle_alpha   90.00
_cell.angle_beta   90.00
_cell.angle_gamma   90.00
#
_symmetry.space_group_name_H-M   'P 1'
#
loop_
_entity.id
_entity.type
_entity.pdbx_description
1 polymer ?
#
loop_
_entity_poly.entity_id
_entity_poly.type
_entity_poly.pdbx_seq_one_letter_code
_entity_poly.pdbx_strand_id
1 'polypeptide(L)'
;MADVKVELNMRRVLDKVENDQFGLFLIHEWKKLINPFTPHRDGQLERNVVYNPFTVTYNEPYSHYMYGGILYVDPVYGVGGFTKDGGVTWFSRPGVAKVPSPRGFNYSRDHNPQATDHWDKAAERAGQKEKLVTSANQYLRRI
;
A
#
# COMPACT_ATOMS: atom_id res chain seq x y z
N MET A 1 -11.85 -10.82 -3.09
CA MET A 1 -10.88 -9.80 -3.52
C MET A 1 -9.58 -9.99 -2.78
N ALA A 2 -8.47 -9.94 -3.46
CA ALA A 2 -7.16 -10.13 -2.84
C ALA A 2 -6.70 -8.85 -2.13
N ASP A 3 -6.35 -8.97 -0.85
CA ASP A 3 -5.76 -7.88 -0.08
C ASP A 3 -4.29 -7.73 -0.43
N VAL A 4 -3.76 -6.51 -0.29
CA VAL A 4 -2.33 -6.25 -0.44
C VAL A 4 -1.64 -6.55 0.88
N LYS A 5 -0.69 -7.48 0.84
CA LYS A 5 0.07 -7.92 1.99
C LYS A 5 1.54 -7.60 1.77
N VAL A 6 2.08 -6.72 2.61
CA VAL A 6 3.50 -6.35 2.59
C VAL A 6 4.21 -7.15 3.66
N GLU A 7 5.15 -7.98 3.24
CA GLU A 7 5.98 -8.79 4.12
C GLU A 7 7.37 -8.18 4.24
N LEU A 8 7.84 -8.06 5.46
CA LEU A 8 9.19 -7.58 5.74
C LEU A 8 10.13 -8.76 5.89
N ASN A 9 11.09 -8.87 4.98
CA ASN A 9 12.10 -9.93 5.01
C ASN A 9 13.43 -9.37 5.53
N MET A 10 13.75 -9.70 6.78
CA MET A 10 14.99 -9.30 7.43
C MET A 10 15.66 -10.52 8.08
N ARG A 11 16.03 -11.50 7.26
CA ARG A 11 16.56 -12.79 7.71
C ARG A 11 17.73 -12.67 8.68
N ARG A 12 18.67 -11.75 8.44
CA ARG A 12 19.84 -11.57 9.31
C ARG A 12 19.46 -11.12 10.72
N VAL A 13 18.38 -10.36 10.84
CA VAL A 13 17.87 -9.89 12.13
C VAL A 13 17.02 -10.96 12.77
N LEU A 14 16.19 -11.67 11.97
CA LEU A 14 15.31 -12.73 12.43
C LEU A 14 16.08 -13.91 13.06
N ASP A 15 17.24 -14.24 12.52
CA ASP A 15 18.06 -15.33 13.07
C ASP A 15 18.53 -15.04 14.51
N LYS A 16 18.52 -13.77 14.91
CA LYS A 16 18.96 -13.34 16.25
C LYS A 16 17.80 -13.10 17.21
N VAL A 17 16.65 -12.65 16.70
CA VAL A 17 15.50 -12.26 17.53
C VAL A 17 14.20 -12.66 16.84
N GLU A 18 13.74 -13.88 17.09
CA GLU A 18 12.40 -14.32 16.69
C GLU A 18 11.41 -13.94 17.80
N ASN A 19 10.82 -12.74 17.65
CA ASN A 19 9.95 -12.19 18.68
C ASN A 19 8.85 -11.38 18.00
N ASP A 20 7.60 -11.67 18.35
CA ASP A 20 6.43 -11.02 17.76
C ASP A 20 6.41 -9.53 18.05
N GLN A 21 6.86 -9.10 19.24
CA GLN A 21 6.94 -7.69 19.58
C GLN A 21 7.94 -6.94 18.69
N PHE A 22 9.07 -7.56 18.43
CA PHE A 22 10.07 -7.00 17.51
C PHE A 22 9.51 -6.92 16.09
N GLY A 23 8.83 -7.98 15.64
CA GLY A 23 8.18 -8.00 14.33
C GLY A 23 7.12 -6.91 14.16
N LEU A 24 6.31 -6.68 15.19
CA LEU A 24 5.31 -5.61 15.20
C LEU A 24 5.98 -4.23 15.19
N PHE A 25 7.03 -4.04 15.98
CA PHE A 25 7.79 -2.78 15.97
C PHE A 25 8.33 -2.50 14.57
N LEU A 26 8.99 -3.47 13.95
CA LEU A 26 9.58 -3.30 12.63
C LEU A 26 8.55 -3.00 11.56
N ILE A 27 7.41 -3.68 11.55
CA ILE A 27 6.40 -3.45 10.51
C ILE A 27 5.76 -2.07 10.67
N HIS A 28 5.58 -1.59 11.91
CA HIS A 28 5.09 -0.23 12.13
C HIS A 28 6.10 0.82 11.63
N GLU A 29 7.38 0.61 11.88
CA GLU A 29 8.44 1.49 11.38
C GLU A 29 8.53 1.45 9.85
N TRP A 30 8.46 0.27 9.26
CA TRP A 30 8.48 0.11 7.81
C TRP A 30 7.27 0.80 7.16
N LYS A 31 6.09 0.65 7.76
CA LYS A 31 4.87 1.32 7.27
C LYS A 31 5.04 2.84 7.21
N LYS A 32 5.68 3.44 8.22
CA LYS A 32 5.99 4.88 8.21
C LYS A 32 6.92 5.26 7.06
N LEU A 33 7.89 4.42 6.76
CA LEU A 33 8.88 4.67 5.70
C LEU A 33 8.27 4.50 4.31
N ILE A 34 7.28 3.65 4.14
CA ILE A 34 6.61 3.43 2.86
C ILE A 34 5.43 4.38 2.63
N ASN A 35 4.88 4.99 3.67
CA ASN A 35 3.73 5.91 3.54
C ASN A 35 3.94 7.04 2.52
N PRO A 36 5.11 7.68 2.41
CA PRO A 36 5.31 8.72 1.39
C PRO A 36 5.13 8.25 -0.04
N PHE A 37 5.24 6.96 -0.28
CA PHE A 37 5.08 6.33 -1.60
C PHE A 37 3.68 5.76 -1.82
N THR A 38 2.85 5.73 -0.77
CA THR A 38 1.49 5.20 -0.81
C THR A 38 0.54 6.27 -1.32
N PRO A 39 -0.35 5.96 -2.28
CA PRO A 39 -1.36 6.92 -2.73
C PRO A 39 -2.25 7.38 -1.59
N HIS A 40 -2.51 8.68 -1.53
CA HIS A 40 -3.34 9.29 -0.48
C HIS A 40 -4.42 10.15 -1.13
N ARG A 41 -5.65 9.65 -1.12
CA ARG A 41 -6.82 10.41 -1.58
C ARG A 41 -7.56 11.03 -0.38
N ASP A 42 -7.93 10.19 0.59
CA ASP A 42 -8.63 10.56 1.81
C ASP A 42 -7.99 9.94 3.05
N GLY A 43 -6.86 9.25 2.90
CA GLY A 43 -6.15 8.57 3.97
C GLY A 43 -6.68 7.19 4.33
N GLN A 44 -7.76 6.72 3.70
CA GLN A 44 -8.33 5.41 4.03
C GLN A 44 -7.39 4.25 3.69
N LEU A 45 -6.69 4.34 2.56
CA LEU A 45 -5.75 3.29 2.16
C LEU A 45 -4.65 3.10 3.21
N GLU A 46 -4.11 4.18 3.75
CA GLU A 46 -3.07 4.14 4.76
C GLU A 46 -3.59 3.70 6.13
N ARG A 47 -4.83 4.05 6.48
CA ARG A 47 -5.40 3.77 7.80
C ARG A 47 -6.08 2.41 7.91
N ASN A 48 -6.68 1.92 6.84
CA ASN A 48 -7.42 0.66 6.85
C ASN A 48 -6.45 -0.51 6.64
N VAL A 49 -5.62 -0.75 7.64
CA VAL A 49 -4.59 -1.79 7.59
C VAL A 49 -4.64 -2.65 8.85
N VAL A 50 -4.18 -3.89 8.71
CA VAL A 50 -4.00 -4.82 9.84
C VAL A 50 -2.52 -5.16 9.94
N TYR A 51 -1.98 -5.04 11.16
CA TYR A 51 -0.60 -5.37 11.45
C TYR A 51 -0.51 -6.77 12.07
N ASN A 52 0.41 -7.56 11.54
CA ASN A 52 0.87 -8.79 12.15
C ASN A 52 2.41 -8.72 12.22
N PRO A 53 3.08 -9.55 13.04
CA PRO A 53 4.54 -9.50 13.08
C PRO A 53 5.15 -9.62 11.69
N PHE A 54 5.98 -8.66 11.32
CA PHE A 54 6.66 -8.56 10.02
C PHE A 54 5.74 -8.39 8.81
N THR A 55 4.45 -8.11 9.01
CA THR A 55 3.47 -8.05 7.91
C THR A 55 2.46 -6.93 8.15
N VAL A 56 2.15 -6.17 7.10
CA VAL A 56 1.02 -5.24 7.08
C VAL A 56 0.12 -5.57 5.90
N THR A 57 -1.19 -5.65 6.15
CA THR A 57 -2.20 -5.94 5.13
C THR A 57 -3.08 -4.72 4.92
N TYR A 58 -3.15 -4.24 3.68
CA TYR A 58 -4.01 -3.13 3.28
C TYR A 58 -5.38 -3.69 2.92
N ASN A 59 -6.42 -3.30 3.65
CA ASN A 59 -7.76 -3.90 3.55
C ASN A 59 -8.74 -3.10 2.70
N GLU A 60 -8.37 -1.92 2.19
CA GLU A 60 -9.26 -1.20 1.29
C GLU A 60 -9.56 -2.02 0.03
N PRO A 61 -10.82 -2.12 -0.40
CA PRO A 61 -11.19 -2.97 -1.54
C PRO A 61 -10.45 -2.66 -2.84
N TYR A 62 -10.07 -1.40 -3.03
CA TYR A 62 -9.35 -0.97 -4.24
C TYR A 62 -7.82 -1.08 -4.13
N SER A 63 -7.29 -1.47 -2.96
CA SER A 63 -5.83 -1.48 -2.72
C SER A 63 -5.08 -2.37 -3.71
N HIS A 64 -5.65 -3.52 -4.02
CA HIS A 64 -5.08 -4.47 -4.98
C HIS A 64 -4.83 -3.83 -6.36
N TYR A 65 -5.80 -3.08 -6.86
CA TYR A 65 -5.68 -2.44 -8.18
C TYR A 65 -4.70 -1.28 -8.16
N MET A 66 -4.71 -0.48 -7.10
CA MET A 66 -3.79 0.64 -6.94
C MET A 66 -2.35 0.17 -6.78
N TYR A 67 -2.13 -0.90 -6.03
CA TYR A 67 -0.80 -1.48 -5.85
C TYR A 67 -0.25 -2.00 -7.18
N GLY A 68 -1.07 -2.69 -7.96
CA GLY A 68 -0.67 -3.22 -9.27
C GLY A 68 -0.54 -2.17 -10.37
N GLY A 69 -1.09 -0.98 -10.15
CA GLY A 69 -1.04 0.10 -11.15
C GLY A 69 -1.96 -0.09 -12.33
N ILE A 70 -2.94 -0.99 -12.22
CA ILE A 70 -3.85 -1.31 -13.32
C ILE A 70 -5.22 -0.70 -13.04
N LEU A 71 -5.65 0.23 -13.88
CA LEU A 71 -6.98 0.81 -13.85
C LEU A 71 -7.94 -0.07 -14.64
N TYR A 72 -9.01 -0.54 -13.99
CA TYR A 72 -10.07 -1.30 -14.64
C TYR A 72 -11.25 -0.39 -14.97
N VAL A 73 -11.72 -0.45 -16.21
CA VAL A 73 -12.74 0.45 -16.74
C VAL A 73 -13.84 -0.32 -17.44
N ASP A 74 -14.99 0.35 -17.62
CA ASP A 74 -16.08 -0.15 -18.46
C ASP A 74 -15.58 -0.30 -19.90
N PRO A 75 -15.78 -1.47 -20.55
CA PRO A 75 -15.22 -1.72 -21.87
C PRO A 75 -15.82 -0.85 -22.97
N VAL A 76 -17.02 -0.31 -22.77
CA VAL A 76 -17.70 0.55 -23.76
C VAL A 76 -17.38 2.02 -23.53
N TYR A 77 -17.48 2.46 -22.27
CA TYR A 77 -17.36 3.89 -21.93
C TYR A 77 -15.96 4.31 -21.50
N GLY A 78 -15.06 3.35 -21.20
CA GLY A 78 -13.68 3.64 -20.86
C GLY A 78 -13.47 4.36 -19.52
N VAL A 79 -14.44 4.27 -18.61
CA VAL A 79 -14.41 4.91 -17.29
C VAL A 79 -14.51 3.87 -16.19
N GLY A 80 -13.95 4.16 -15.03
CA GLY A 80 -13.95 3.27 -13.87
C GLY A 80 -15.33 3.15 -13.20
N GLY A 81 -16.15 4.18 -13.33
CA GLY A 81 -17.49 4.23 -12.78
C GLY A 81 -18.23 5.47 -13.24
N PHE A 82 -19.49 5.56 -12.84
CA PHE A 82 -20.41 6.64 -13.19
C PHE A 82 -20.93 7.32 -11.93
N THR A 83 -21.16 8.62 -12.01
CA THR A 83 -21.75 9.40 -10.92
C THR A 83 -22.84 10.30 -11.46
N LYS A 84 -23.92 10.47 -10.67
CA LYS A 84 -25.03 11.39 -10.98
C LYS A 84 -25.09 12.59 -10.03
N ASP A 85 -24.28 12.59 -8.99
CA ASP A 85 -24.30 13.55 -7.89
C ASP A 85 -22.95 14.24 -7.66
N GLY A 86 -22.16 14.37 -8.72
CA GLY A 86 -20.90 15.10 -8.68
C GLY A 86 -19.78 14.37 -7.96
N GLY A 87 -19.83 13.04 -7.85
CA GLY A 87 -18.76 12.24 -7.26
C GLY A 87 -19.02 11.79 -5.83
N VAL A 88 -20.20 12.01 -5.29
CA VAL A 88 -20.58 11.52 -3.95
C VAL A 88 -20.84 10.02 -3.98
N THR A 89 -21.65 9.57 -4.95
CA THR A 89 -21.98 8.16 -5.13
C THR A 89 -21.50 7.69 -6.50
N TRP A 90 -20.89 6.50 -6.54
CA TRP A 90 -20.39 5.89 -7.76
C TRP A 90 -21.05 4.56 -8.01
N PHE A 91 -21.34 4.25 -9.28
CA PHE A 91 -21.92 2.98 -9.68
C PHE A 91 -21.29 2.48 -10.97
N SER A 92 -21.45 1.19 -11.23
CA SER A 92 -20.98 0.54 -12.46
C SER A 92 -22.17 -0.13 -13.14
N ARG A 93 -22.06 -0.35 -14.46
CA ARG A 93 -23.13 -1.07 -15.19
C ARG A 93 -23.25 -2.51 -14.65
N PRO A 94 -24.44 -2.97 -14.25
CA PRO A 94 -24.62 -4.32 -13.73
C PRO A 94 -24.36 -5.37 -14.84
N GLY A 95 -23.74 -6.48 -14.44
CA GLY A 95 -23.47 -7.60 -15.34
C GLY A 95 -22.37 -7.35 -16.37
N VAL A 96 -21.65 -6.23 -16.27
CA VAL A 96 -20.55 -5.89 -17.20
C VAL A 96 -19.21 -6.05 -16.48
N ALA A 97 -18.37 -6.92 -17.00
CA ALA A 97 -17.01 -7.10 -16.50
C ALA A 97 -16.12 -5.92 -16.95
N LYS A 98 -15.43 -5.30 -16.01
CA LYS A 98 -14.45 -4.25 -16.32
C LYS A 98 -13.18 -4.87 -16.91
N VAL A 99 -12.50 -4.11 -17.75
CA VAL A 99 -11.29 -4.54 -18.44
C VAL A 99 -10.13 -3.59 -18.09
N PRO A 100 -8.86 -4.06 -18.18
CA PRO A 100 -7.70 -3.20 -17.93
C PRO A 100 -7.67 -2.04 -18.92
N SER A 101 -7.40 -0.84 -18.39
CA SER A 101 -7.21 0.37 -19.20
C SER A 101 -5.74 0.53 -19.54
N PRO A 102 -5.41 0.94 -20.79
CA PRO A 102 -4.02 1.27 -21.13
C PRO A 102 -3.50 2.54 -20.46
N ARG A 103 -4.40 3.36 -19.89
CA ARG A 103 -4.02 4.63 -19.26
C ARG A 103 -3.33 4.48 -17.92
N GLY A 104 -3.58 3.39 -17.18
CA GLY A 104 -3.12 3.24 -15.81
C GLY A 104 -3.81 4.18 -14.82
N PHE A 105 -3.35 4.18 -13.56
CA PHE A 105 -3.87 5.06 -12.53
C PHE A 105 -3.24 6.43 -12.58
N ASN A 106 -4.06 7.44 -12.31
CA ASN A 106 -3.60 8.79 -12.04
C ASN A 106 -3.56 8.98 -10.51
N TYR A 107 -2.40 8.70 -9.91
CA TYR A 107 -2.24 8.79 -8.46
C TYR A 107 -2.26 10.24 -8.00
N SER A 108 -3.07 10.51 -6.95
CA SER A 108 -3.02 11.81 -6.29
C SER A 108 -1.67 11.98 -5.58
N ARG A 109 -0.99 13.08 -5.85
CA ARG A 109 0.30 13.43 -5.25
C ARG A 109 0.26 14.69 -4.40
N ASP A 110 -0.94 15.16 -4.07
CA ASP A 110 -1.12 16.37 -3.27
C ASP A 110 -0.59 16.20 -1.85
N HIS A 111 -0.84 15.04 -1.25
CA HIS A 111 -0.37 14.72 0.10
C HIS A 111 0.97 14.00 0.06
N ASN A 112 1.11 12.99 -0.80
CA ASN A 112 2.32 12.19 -0.96
C ASN A 112 2.86 12.39 -2.40
N PRO A 113 3.79 13.32 -2.61
CA PRO A 113 4.30 13.62 -3.96
C PRO A 113 4.98 12.44 -4.65
N GLN A 114 5.41 11.44 -3.89
CA GLN A 114 6.10 10.24 -4.40
C GLN A 114 5.16 9.04 -4.56
N ALA A 115 3.84 9.24 -4.42
CA ALA A 115 2.85 8.18 -4.54
C ALA A 115 2.96 7.44 -5.89
N THR A 116 2.97 6.12 -5.82
CA THR A 116 3.15 5.27 -6.99
C THR A 116 2.56 3.88 -6.74
N ASP A 117 2.56 3.04 -7.79
CA ASP A 117 2.30 1.62 -7.65
C ASP A 117 3.44 0.91 -6.91
N HIS A 118 3.20 -0.29 -6.42
CA HIS A 118 4.20 -1.09 -5.70
C HIS A 118 4.99 -0.24 -4.70
N TRP A 119 4.27 0.47 -3.82
CA TRP A 119 4.85 1.49 -2.94
C TRP A 119 5.89 0.97 -1.96
N ASP A 120 5.81 -0.30 -1.53
CA ASP A 120 6.84 -0.93 -0.70
C ASP A 120 8.15 -1.10 -1.48
N LYS A 121 8.07 -1.52 -2.74
CA LYS A 121 9.23 -1.64 -3.63
C LYS A 121 9.84 -0.29 -3.97
N ALA A 122 8.99 0.73 -4.15
CA ALA A 122 9.45 2.10 -4.37
C ALA A 122 10.24 2.61 -3.17
N ALA A 123 9.78 2.34 -1.94
CA ALA A 123 10.50 2.69 -0.72
C ALA A 123 11.86 1.97 -0.62
N GLU A 124 11.92 0.69 -1.00
CA GLU A 124 13.18 -0.04 -1.05
C GLU A 124 14.17 0.59 -2.03
N ARG A 125 13.69 0.93 -3.23
CA ARG A 125 14.55 1.59 -4.25
C ARG A 125 15.03 2.97 -3.82
N ALA A 126 14.26 3.66 -2.98
CA ALA A 126 14.64 4.96 -2.43
C ALA A 126 15.60 4.87 -1.24
N GLY A 127 16.01 3.67 -0.84
CA GLY A 127 16.96 3.46 0.25
C GLY A 127 16.36 3.51 1.65
N GLN A 128 15.04 3.43 1.78
CA GLN A 128 14.37 3.52 3.09
C GLN A 128 14.65 2.32 4.00
N LYS A 129 15.08 1.20 3.43
CA LYS A 129 15.41 0.01 4.22
C LYS A 129 16.60 0.24 5.16
N GLU A 130 17.52 1.11 4.80
CA GLU A 130 18.66 1.48 5.67
C GLU A 130 18.19 2.19 6.94
N LYS A 131 17.19 3.06 6.81
CA LYS A 131 16.57 3.73 7.96
C LYS A 131 15.88 2.72 8.88
N LEU A 132 15.26 1.70 8.31
CA LEU A 132 14.64 0.62 9.07
C LEU A 132 15.69 -0.17 9.86
N VAL A 133 16.82 -0.49 9.23
CA VAL A 133 17.92 -1.19 9.90
C VAL A 133 18.44 -0.38 11.09
N THR A 134 18.57 0.93 10.93
CA THR A 134 18.96 1.83 12.03
C THR A 134 17.96 1.76 13.18
N SER A 135 16.66 1.83 12.89
CA SER A 135 15.60 1.72 13.89
C SER A 135 15.63 0.35 14.60
N ALA A 136 15.86 -0.71 13.84
CA ALA A 136 15.97 -2.06 14.38
C ALA A 136 17.14 -2.19 15.37
N ASN A 137 18.29 -1.65 15.00
CA ASN A 137 19.47 -1.66 15.86
C ASN A 137 19.26 -0.87 17.15
N GLN A 138 18.61 0.28 17.05
CA GLN A 138 18.25 1.08 18.22
C GLN A 138 17.31 0.34 19.16
N TYR A 139 16.31 -0.33 18.61
CA TYR A 139 15.37 -1.14 19.41
C TYR A 139 16.11 -2.28 20.15
N LEU A 140 16.98 -2.98 19.46
CA LEU A 140 17.71 -4.11 20.04
C LEU A 140 18.67 -3.70 21.15
N ARG A 141 19.18 -2.46 21.09
CA ARG A 141 20.04 -1.93 22.17
C ARG A 141 19.30 -1.62 23.45
N ARG A 142 17.96 -1.46 23.39
CA ARG A 142 17.13 -1.12 24.56
C ARG A 142 16.65 -2.33 25.33
N ILE A 143 16.77 -3.52 24.77
CA ILE A 143 16.28 -4.77 25.40
C ILE A 143 17.39 -5.65 25.96
#